data_cc13f6ee3bc0ca9c85f057bf801ef994
#
_entry.id   cc13f6ee3bc0ca9c85f057bf801ef994
#
_cell.length_a   1.000
_cell.length_b   1.000
_cell.length_c   1.000
_cell.angle_alpha   90.00
_cell.angle_beta   90.00
_cell.angle_gamma   90.00
#
_symmetry.space_group_name_H-M   'P 1'
#
loop_
_entity.id
_entity.type
_entity.pdbx_description
1 polymer ?
#
loop_
_entity_poly.entity_id
_entity_poly.type
_entity_poly.pdbx_seq_one_letter_code
_entity_poly.pdbx_strand_id
1 'polypeptide(L)'
;MRLEEEKVISGYHADLASEALGFNVIAFIHITLATHSPDNAKRFRALVNRVDDIQEAYSLTGDADYLLKAVLRDLKSLSDIVNNVLMPHQSVAHVRSSIVLDRLKESSKLPLRA
;
A
#
# COMPACT_ATOMS: atom_id res chain seq x y z
N MET A 1 5.47 -24.49 5.00
CA MET A 1 5.09 -23.97 4.49
C MET A 1 5.13 -23.95 3.59
N ARG A 2 5.06 -23.94 3.36
CA ARG A 2 5.03 -23.77 2.50
C ARG A 2 5.66 -23.09 1.88
N LEU A 3 6.28 -23.01 1.73
CA LEU A 3 6.83 -22.37 1.29
C LEU A 3 7.17 -22.26 0.62
N GLU A 4 7.08 -22.37 0.65
CA GLU A 4 7.13 -22.25 0.12
C GLU A 4 7.59 -22.32 -0.54
N GLU A 5 7.98 -22.61 -0.58
CA GLU A 5 8.24 -22.68 -1.26
C GLU A 5 8.06 -22.58 -2.28
N GLU A 6 8.22 -22.87 -2.69
CA GLU A 6 8.04 -22.88 -3.83
C GLU A 6 7.10 -22.21 -4.40
N LYS A 7 6.33 -21.88 -4.02
CA LYS A 7 5.38 -21.18 -4.52
C LYS A 7 5.66 -19.82 -4.58
N VAL A 8 6.77 -19.38 -4.36
CA VAL A 8 7.02 -18.05 -4.42
C VAL A 8 7.32 -17.72 -5.79
N ILE A 9 6.49 -17.72 -6.65
CA ILE A 9 6.78 -17.37 -7.95
C ILE A 9 5.69 -16.76 -8.53
N SER A 10 5.42 -15.77 -8.80
CA SER A 10 4.30 -15.21 -9.48
C SER A 10 4.01 -13.86 -8.96
N GLY A 11 2.92 -13.30 -9.35
CA GLY A 11 2.58 -11.95 -9.03
C GLY A 11 2.36 -11.67 -7.57
N TYR A 12 2.09 -12.68 -6.78
CA TYR A 12 1.87 -12.43 -5.37
C TYR A 12 3.05 -12.85 -4.52
N HIS A 13 4.17 -12.95 -5.15
CA HIS A 13 5.41 -13.19 -4.50
C HIS A 13 5.64 -12.33 -3.29
N ALA A 14 5.38 -11.05 -3.42
CA ALA A 14 5.63 -10.12 -2.34
C ALA A 14 4.88 -10.47 -1.07
N ASP A 15 3.67 -10.97 -1.21
CA ASP A 15 2.90 -11.35 -0.06
C ASP A 15 3.48 -12.55 0.66
N LEU A 16 3.94 -13.53 -0.10
CA LEU A 16 4.59 -14.68 0.49
C LEU A 16 5.91 -14.31 1.14
N ALA A 17 6.67 -13.46 0.48
CA ALA A 17 7.92 -13.01 1.03
C ALA A 17 7.70 -12.22 2.32
N SER A 18 6.65 -11.42 2.35
CA SER A 18 6.33 -10.63 3.53
C SER A 18 5.99 -11.52 4.71
N GLU A 19 5.23 -12.56 4.49
CA GLU A 19 4.88 -13.48 5.55
C GLU A 19 6.13 -14.19 6.08
N ALA A 20 7.00 -14.59 5.17
CA ALA A 20 8.21 -15.28 5.56
C ALA A 20 9.11 -14.38 6.41
N LEU A 21 9.03 -13.07 6.21
CA LEU A 21 9.82 -12.12 6.96
C LEU A 21 9.09 -11.58 8.19
N GLY A 22 7.90 -12.06 8.47
CA GLY A 22 7.17 -11.64 9.65
C GLY A 22 6.20 -10.51 9.42
N PHE A 23 5.91 -10.14 8.19
CA PHE A 23 4.93 -9.12 7.89
C PHE A 23 3.59 -9.78 7.66
N ASN A 24 2.63 -9.47 8.50
CA ASN A 24 1.34 -10.15 8.49
C ASN A 24 0.15 -9.30 8.10
N VAL A 25 0.33 -8.01 7.98
CA VAL A 25 -0.78 -7.11 7.70
C VAL A 25 -0.58 -6.42 6.38
N ILE A 26 -1.55 -6.55 5.50
CA ILE A 26 -1.55 -5.82 4.23
C ILE A 26 -2.71 -4.84 4.31
N ALA A 27 -2.42 -3.58 4.09
CA ALA A 27 -3.42 -2.54 4.16
C ALA A 27 -3.43 -1.71 2.88
N PHE A 28 -4.62 -1.34 2.44
CA PHE A 28 -4.78 -0.37 1.37
C PHE A 28 -5.21 0.94 2.00
N ILE A 29 -4.48 2.00 1.69
CA ILE A 29 -4.70 3.30 2.30
C ILE A 29 -5.11 4.27 1.21
N HIS A 30 -6.30 4.81 1.34
CA HIS A 30 -6.80 5.79 0.40
C HIS A 30 -6.51 7.18 0.95
N ILE A 31 -5.84 7.99 0.14
CA ILE A 31 -5.42 9.34 0.54
C ILE A 31 -6.09 10.37 -0.36
N THR A 32 -6.62 11.41 0.25
CA THR A 32 -7.11 12.57 -0.50
C THR A 32 -6.24 13.75 -0.11
N LEU A 33 -5.69 14.45 -1.09
CA LEU A 33 -4.85 15.60 -0.82
C LEU A 33 -5.68 16.83 -0.51
N ALA A 34 -5.12 17.71 0.29
CA ALA A 34 -5.81 18.92 0.73
C ALA A 34 -6.07 19.88 -0.42
N THR A 35 -5.12 19.98 -1.32
CA THR A 35 -5.24 20.87 -2.46
C THR A 35 -4.70 20.17 -3.69
N HIS A 36 -5.44 20.28 -4.76
CA HIS A 36 -5.02 19.68 -6.01
C HIS A 36 -4.04 20.64 -6.69
N SER A 37 -2.77 20.49 -6.41
CA SER A 37 -1.73 21.30 -7.01
C SER A 37 -0.51 20.45 -7.31
N PRO A 38 0.31 20.86 -8.29
CA PRO A 38 1.53 20.13 -8.58
C PRO A 38 2.48 20.06 -7.38
N ASP A 39 2.52 21.11 -6.58
CA ASP A 39 3.40 21.12 -5.41
C ASP A 39 2.97 20.09 -4.38
N ASN A 40 1.67 20.00 -4.10
CA ASN A 40 1.19 19.03 -3.14
C ASN A 40 1.40 17.61 -3.64
N ALA A 41 1.18 17.38 -4.92
CA ALA A 41 1.41 16.06 -5.50
C ALA A 41 2.88 15.67 -5.38
N LYS A 42 3.77 16.63 -5.60
CA LYS A 42 5.19 16.37 -5.53
C LYS A 42 5.63 16.07 -4.10
N ARG A 43 5.12 16.82 -3.13
CA ARG A 43 5.44 16.58 -1.73
C ARG A 43 4.92 15.23 -1.27
N PHE A 44 3.73 14.86 -1.70
CA PHE A 44 3.16 13.59 -1.33
C PHE A 44 3.97 12.45 -1.94
N ARG A 45 4.38 12.60 -3.20
CA ARG A 45 5.20 11.58 -3.84
C ARG A 45 6.53 11.40 -3.10
N ALA A 46 7.13 12.50 -2.68
CA ALA A 46 8.37 12.42 -1.92
C ALA A 46 8.15 11.71 -0.58
N LEU A 47 7.03 11.99 0.07
CA LEU A 47 6.70 11.32 1.33
C LEU A 47 6.59 9.81 1.13
N VAL A 48 5.83 9.40 0.13
CA VAL A 48 5.59 7.98 -0.14
C VAL A 48 6.90 7.25 -0.40
N ASN A 49 7.80 7.89 -1.13
CA ASN A 49 9.07 7.26 -1.46
C ASN A 49 10.00 7.10 -0.27
N ARG A 50 9.74 7.80 0.83
CA ARG A 50 10.56 7.69 2.03
C ARG A 50 10.05 6.64 3.00
N VAL A 51 8.85 6.15 2.80
CA VAL A 51 8.25 5.19 3.74
C VAL A 51 8.37 3.80 3.17
N ASP A 52 9.27 3.02 3.73
CA ASP A 52 9.59 1.70 3.20
C ASP A 52 8.42 0.71 3.28
N ASP A 53 7.56 0.87 4.26
CA ASP A 53 6.43 -0.04 4.42
C ASP A 53 5.39 0.12 3.32
N ILE A 54 5.43 1.22 2.59
CA ILE A 54 4.54 1.42 1.47
C ILE A 54 5.18 0.77 0.25
N GLN A 55 4.60 -0.34 -0.19
CA GLN A 55 5.12 -1.08 -1.30
C GLN A 55 4.73 -0.53 -2.66
N GLU A 56 3.53 -0.05 -2.77
CA GLU A 56 2.98 0.45 -4.02
C GLU A 56 2.16 1.68 -3.76
N ALA A 57 2.13 2.56 -4.74
CA ALA A 57 1.33 3.77 -4.65
C ALA A 57 0.78 4.08 -6.04
N TYR A 58 -0.49 4.41 -6.09
CA TYR A 58 -1.19 4.68 -7.34
C TYR A 58 -1.91 6.00 -7.27
N SER A 59 -1.90 6.70 -8.39
CA SER A 59 -2.72 7.88 -8.58
C SER A 59 -4.06 7.43 -9.15
N LEU A 60 -5.14 7.87 -8.60
CA LEU A 60 -6.47 7.44 -9.03
C LEU A 60 -7.16 8.53 -9.84
N THR A 61 -8.24 8.13 -10.53
CA THR A 61 -8.98 9.06 -11.37
C THR A 61 -9.92 9.90 -10.53
N GLY A 62 -9.52 10.57 -9.58
CA GLY A 62 -10.30 11.48 -8.79
C GLY A 62 -9.44 12.70 -8.55
N ASP A 63 -10.03 13.71 -7.97
CA ASP A 63 -9.28 14.90 -7.67
C ASP A 63 -8.37 14.62 -6.49
N ALA A 64 -7.06 14.59 -6.76
CA ALA A 64 -6.06 14.45 -5.71
C ALA A 64 -6.21 13.18 -4.87
N ASP A 65 -6.61 12.08 -5.51
CA ASP A 65 -6.78 10.80 -4.82
C ASP A 65 -5.64 9.84 -5.13
N TYR A 66 -5.20 9.14 -4.10
CA TYR A 66 -4.13 8.15 -4.22
C TYR A 66 -4.48 6.90 -3.43
N LEU A 67 -3.96 5.77 -3.88
CA LEU A 67 -4.11 4.51 -3.19
C LEU A 67 -2.73 3.95 -2.90
N LEU A 68 -2.48 3.60 -1.65
CA LEU A 68 -1.22 3.04 -1.23
C LEU A 68 -1.42 1.60 -0.77
N LYS A 69 -0.46 0.75 -1.06
CA LYS A 69 -0.44 -0.59 -0.50
C LYS A 69 0.71 -0.67 0.49
N ALA A 70 0.39 -0.95 1.73
CA ALA A 70 1.38 -1.06 2.79
C ALA A 70 1.43 -2.49 3.30
N VAL A 71 2.63 -2.97 3.58
CA VAL A 71 2.85 -4.31 4.13
C VAL A 71 3.52 -4.12 5.48
N LEU A 72 2.86 -4.56 6.53
CA LEU A 72 3.21 -4.21 7.88
C LEU A 72 3.29 -5.42 8.79
N ARG A 73 3.97 -5.28 9.89
CA ARG A 73 4.10 -6.37 10.85
C ARG A 73 2.83 -6.57 11.68
N ASP A 74 2.18 -5.49 12.02
CA ASP A 74 1.03 -5.55 12.89
C ASP A 74 0.17 -4.30 12.73
N LEU A 75 -0.94 -4.28 13.45
CA LEU A 75 -1.85 -3.16 13.39
C LEU A 75 -1.26 -1.90 14.00
N LYS A 76 -0.37 -2.05 14.95
CA LYS A 76 0.25 -0.88 15.54
C LYS A 76 1.11 -0.15 14.53
N SER A 77 1.81 -0.90 13.68
CA SER A 77 2.61 -0.28 12.61
C SER A 77 1.72 0.49 11.65
N LEU A 78 0.53 -0.03 11.34
CA LEU A 78 -0.40 0.68 10.48
C LEU A 78 -0.86 1.96 11.17
N SER A 79 -1.23 1.88 12.43
CA SER A 79 -1.66 3.04 13.19
C SER A 79 -0.57 4.11 13.23
N ASP A 80 0.67 3.68 13.41
CA ASP A 80 1.79 4.63 13.45
C ASP A 80 1.97 5.34 12.12
N ILE A 81 1.87 4.62 11.01
CA ILE A 81 2.00 5.25 9.70
C ILE A 81 0.87 6.22 9.46
N VAL A 82 -0.35 5.82 9.73
CA VAL A 82 -1.50 6.68 9.48
C VAL A 82 -1.44 7.92 10.38
N ASN A 83 -1.22 7.75 11.65
CA ASN A 83 -1.32 8.85 12.61
C ASN A 83 -0.08 9.72 12.69
N ASN A 84 1.08 9.16 12.46
CA ASN A 84 2.32 9.89 12.68
C ASN A 84 3.01 10.33 11.38
N VAL A 85 2.68 9.71 10.27
CA VAL A 85 3.33 10.01 9.01
C VAL A 85 2.37 10.62 8.00
N LEU A 86 1.24 9.98 7.80
CA LEU A 86 0.31 10.43 6.75
C LEU A 86 -0.57 11.59 7.20
N MET A 87 -1.27 11.44 8.29
CA MET A 87 -2.20 12.48 8.72
C MET A 87 -1.55 13.81 9.07
N PRO A 88 -0.35 13.84 9.67
CA PRO A 88 0.27 15.12 9.98
C PRO A 88 0.84 15.83 8.77
N HIS A 89 0.97 15.15 7.63
CA HIS A 89 1.56 15.75 6.47
C HIS A 89 0.63 16.82 5.90
N GLN A 90 1.17 17.99 5.65
CA GLN A 90 0.34 19.13 5.26
C GLN A 90 -0.39 18.95 3.95
N SER A 91 0.08 18.06 3.09
CA SER A 91 -0.57 17.82 1.81
C SER A 91 -1.78 16.90 1.92
N VAL A 92 -1.95 16.22 3.06
CA VAL A 92 -2.98 15.21 3.23
C VAL A 92 -4.21 15.78 3.91
N ALA A 93 -5.38 15.61 3.28
CA ALA A 93 -6.64 16.05 3.88
C ALA A 93 -7.35 14.90 4.57
N HIS A 94 -7.43 13.75 3.91
CA HIS A 94 -8.15 12.61 4.46
C HIS A 94 -7.38 11.33 4.23
N VAL A 95 -7.48 10.42 5.18
CA VAL A 95 -6.86 9.10 5.11
C VAL A 95 -7.91 8.08 5.50
N ARG A 96 -8.05 7.04 4.68
CA ARG A 96 -8.92 5.94 5.01
C ARG A 96 -8.19 4.65 4.70
N SER A 97 -8.08 3.78 5.68
CA SER A 97 -7.34 2.53 5.51
C SER A 97 -8.26 1.33 5.62
N SER A 98 -7.93 0.30 4.86
CA SER A 98 -8.64 -0.96 4.88
C SER A 98 -7.63 -2.07 4.97
N ILE A 99 -7.86 -3.03 5.83
CA ILE A 99 -6.97 -4.16 6.03
C ILE A 99 -7.48 -5.33 5.22
N VAL A 100 -6.57 -6.00 4.53
CA VAL A 100 -6.93 -7.18 3.76
C VAL A 100 -7.23 -8.32 4.74
N LEU A 101 -8.45 -8.81 4.70
CA LEU A 101 -8.83 -9.93 5.55
C LEU A 101 -8.57 -11.26 4.87
N ASP A 102 -8.77 -11.31 3.56
CA ASP A 102 -8.70 -12.55 2.84
C ASP A 102 -8.45 -12.27 1.37
N ARG A 103 -7.65 -13.09 0.75
CA ARG A 103 -7.42 -12.98 -0.68
C ARG A 103 -8.35 -13.97 -1.37
N LEU A 104 -9.35 -13.46 -2.03
CA LEU A 104 -10.36 -14.31 -2.64
C LEU A 104 -9.91 -14.94 -3.95
N LYS A 105 -8.97 -14.31 -4.62
CA LYS A 105 -8.49 -14.82 -5.90
C LYS A 105 -7.07 -14.36 -6.11
N GLU A 106 -6.21 -15.26 -6.53
CA GLU A 106 -4.84 -14.95 -6.85
C GLU A 106 -4.60 -15.20 -8.32
N SER A 107 -3.89 -14.30 -8.96
CA SER A 107 -3.54 -14.50 -10.33
C SER A 107 -2.14 -13.96 -10.52
N SER A 108 -1.27 -14.82 -11.05
CA SER A 108 0.12 -14.43 -11.24
C SER A 108 0.38 -13.90 -12.62
N LYS A 109 -0.59 -13.93 -13.48
CA LYS A 109 -0.36 -13.42 -14.83
C LYS A 109 -1.63 -12.82 -15.40
N LEU A 110 -1.40 -11.95 -16.34
CA LEU A 110 -2.50 -11.30 -17.02
C LEU A 110 -3.21 -12.28 -17.94
N PRO A 111 -4.50 -12.11 -18.15
CA PRO A 111 -5.22 -12.95 -19.07
C PRO A 111 -4.66 -12.73 -20.48
N LEU A 112 -4.54 -13.81 -21.22
CA LEU A 112 -4.14 -13.71 -22.61
C LEU A 112 -5.42 -13.60 -23.42
N ARG A 113 -5.55 -12.48 -24.06
CA ARG A 113 -6.74 -12.27 -24.85
C ARG A 113 -6.39 -11.88 -26.21
N ALA A 114 -7.13 -12.34 -27.13
CA ALA A 114 -6.94 -11.96 -28.51
C ALA A 114 -7.48 -10.59 -28.74
#